data_d1263539a79023be1c0a72cc02ba88d2
#
_entry.id   d1263539a79023be1c0a72cc02ba88d2
#
_cell.length_a   1.000
_cell.length_b   1.000
_cell.length_c   1.000
_cell.angle_alpha   90.00
_cell.angle_beta   90.00
_cell.angle_gamma   90.00
#
_symmetry.space_group_name_H-M   'P 1'
#
loop_
_entity.id
_entity.type
_entity.pdbx_description
1 polymer ?
#
loop_
_entity_poly.entity_id
_entity_poly.type
_entity_poly.pdbx_seq_one_letter_code
_entity_poly.pdbx_strand_id
1 'polypeptide(L)'
;NSSAASDVYKRQVNGLGGPGSISIEEVDSTLDEIEHVPPLYSTLPNALASGIACAAFSFLNHGGWVECSVVAIAAFFGQYLRRQMLHHRMNHFGVWMACGALASTIYISLVAAAQHFMNVEPTHQAGFISAVLFLVPGFPLVTGIIDLVRHDFQAGIPRLVYVTMLMVSAGVAVWSVSLIFHWSVTPQYDYH
;
A
#
# COMPACT_ATOMS: atom_id res chain seq x y z
N ASN A 1 -25.19 7.13 -8.15
CA ASN A 1 -24.46 8.41 -7.94
C ASN A 1 -23.39 8.72 -9.00
N SER A 2 -23.00 7.78 -9.84
CA SER A 2 -22.05 8.02 -10.94
C SER A 2 -22.70 8.80 -12.10
N SER A 3 -24.02 8.66 -12.32
CA SER A 3 -24.72 9.35 -13.41
C SER A 3 -24.78 10.87 -13.22
N ALA A 4 -24.97 11.36 -11.99
CA ALA A 4 -25.07 12.80 -11.71
C ALA A 4 -23.72 13.52 -11.95
N ALA A 5 -22.59 12.89 -11.56
CA ALA A 5 -21.25 13.43 -11.84
C ALA A 5 -20.94 13.44 -13.34
N SER A 6 -21.35 12.38 -14.06
CA SER A 6 -21.25 12.31 -15.52
C SER A 6 -22.07 13.41 -16.21
N ASP A 7 -23.28 13.70 -15.72
CA ASP A 7 -24.15 14.73 -16.30
C ASP A 7 -23.63 16.15 -16.06
N VAL A 8 -23.01 16.40 -14.90
CA VAL A 8 -22.36 17.69 -14.60
C VAL A 8 -21.14 17.87 -15.51
N TYR A 9 -20.33 16.82 -15.68
CA TYR A 9 -19.17 16.86 -16.56
C TYR A 9 -19.56 17.09 -18.03
N LYS A 10 -20.59 16.38 -18.52
CA LYS A 10 -21.15 16.59 -19.86
C LYS A 10 -21.63 18.01 -20.11
N ARG A 11 -22.25 18.65 -19.09
CA ARG A 11 -22.66 20.06 -19.17
C ARG A 11 -21.47 21.02 -19.22
N GLN A 12 -20.41 20.73 -18.48
CA GLN A 12 -19.19 21.57 -18.51
C GLN A 12 -18.48 21.46 -19.86
N VAL A 13 -18.34 20.27 -20.42
CA VAL A 13 -17.72 20.06 -21.74
C VAL A 13 -18.53 20.72 -22.84
N ASN A 14 -19.87 20.63 -22.80
CA ASN A 14 -20.76 21.29 -23.76
C ASN A 14 -20.70 22.83 -23.67
N GLY A 15 -20.40 23.38 -22.50
CA GLY A 15 -20.26 24.83 -22.28
C GLY A 15 -18.95 25.40 -22.85
N LEU A 16 -17.97 24.55 -23.18
CA LEU A 16 -16.66 24.95 -23.70
C LEU A 16 -16.59 24.92 -25.25
N GLY A 17 -17.74 24.81 -25.94
CA GLY A 17 -17.86 24.68 -27.39
C GLY A 17 -17.23 25.84 -28.21
N GLY A 18 -15.90 25.75 -28.41
CA GLY A 18 -15.16 26.54 -29.38
C GLY A 18 -14.71 25.66 -30.56
N PRO A 19 -14.23 26.25 -31.67
CA PRO A 19 -13.67 25.48 -32.79
C PRO A 19 -12.41 24.73 -32.32
N GLY A 20 -12.55 23.41 -32.10
CA GLY A 20 -11.55 22.52 -31.54
C GLY A 20 -12.05 21.73 -30.31
N SER A 21 -13.33 21.84 -29.92
CA SER A 21 -13.92 21.07 -28.83
C SER A 21 -13.94 19.57 -29.20
N ILE A 22 -13.30 18.78 -28.38
CA ILE A 22 -13.39 17.31 -28.41
C ILE A 22 -14.86 16.92 -28.23
N SER A 23 -15.39 16.04 -29.07
CA SER A 23 -16.77 15.59 -28.94
C SER A 23 -16.97 14.78 -27.67
N ILE A 24 -18.17 14.83 -27.07
CA ILE A 24 -18.46 14.05 -25.85
C ILE A 24 -18.27 12.56 -26.09
N GLU A 25 -18.61 12.09 -27.30
CA GLU A 25 -18.41 10.71 -27.71
C GLU A 25 -16.91 10.32 -27.75
N GLU A 26 -16.06 11.24 -28.19
CA GLU A 26 -14.61 11.04 -28.21
C GLU A 26 -14.00 11.03 -26.80
N VAL A 27 -14.53 11.84 -25.89
CA VAL A 27 -14.14 11.82 -24.46
C VAL A 27 -14.62 10.53 -23.79
N ASP A 28 -15.88 10.14 -24.02
CA ASP A 28 -16.42 8.89 -23.44
C ASP A 28 -15.65 7.66 -23.98
N SER A 29 -15.36 7.61 -25.29
CA SER A 29 -14.56 6.52 -25.88
C SER A 29 -13.12 6.48 -25.35
N THR A 30 -12.50 7.64 -25.14
CA THR A 30 -11.14 7.72 -24.57
C THR A 30 -11.13 7.31 -23.08
N LEU A 31 -12.16 7.68 -22.34
CA LEU A 31 -12.30 7.26 -20.93
C LEU A 31 -12.55 5.76 -20.81
N ASP A 32 -13.37 5.19 -21.70
CA ASP A 32 -13.59 3.74 -21.77
C ASP A 32 -12.31 2.99 -22.16
N GLU A 33 -11.53 3.53 -23.09
CA GLU A 33 -10.23 2.98 -23.45
C GLU A 33 -9.25 3.00 -22.27
N ILE A 34 -9.19 4.10 -21.51
CA ILE A 34 -8.34 4.22 -20.33
C ILE A 34 -8.80 3.27 -19.22
N GLU A 35 -10.11 3.10 -19.02
CA GLU A 35 -10.63 2.18 -17.99
C GLU A 35 -10.32 0.72 -18.30
N HIS A 36 -10.23 0.36 -19.58
CA HIS A 36 -9.94 -1.01 -20.06
C HIS A 36 -8.46 -1.29 -20.31
N VAL A 37 -7.57 -0.31 -20.12
CA VAL A 37 -6.11 -0.55 -20.24
C VAL A 37 -5.69 -1.61 -19.22
N PRO A 38 -5.17 -2.76 -19.66
CA PRO A 38 -4.69 -3.77 -18.73
C PRO A 38 -3.53 -3.22 -17.91
N PRO A 39 -3.41 -3.58 -16.62
CA PRO A 39 -2.32 -3.12 -15.80
C PRO A 39 -0.98 -3.49 -16.43
N LEU A 40 -0.08 -2.52 -16.55
CA LEU A 40 1.21 -2.63 -17.24
C LEU A 40 2.06 -3.81 -16.73
N TYR A 41 1.91 -4.16 -15.46
CA TYR A 41 2.61 -5.28 -14.82
C TYR A 41 1.61 -6.26 -14.23
N SER A 42 1.86 -7.56 -14.47
CA SER A 42 1.09 -8.62 -13.85
C SER A 42 1.29 -8.64 -12.32
N THR A 43 0.46 -9.39 -11.60
CA THR A 43 0.49 -9.44 -10.12
C THR A 43 1.82 -9.95 -9.58
N LEU A 44 2.40 -10.97 -10.23
CA LEU A 44 3.59 -11.65 -9.75
C LEU A 44 4.86 -10.77 -9.76
N PRO A 45 5.28 -10.12 -10.88
CA PRO A 45 6.46 -9.28 -10.88
C PRO A 45 6.31 -8.06 -9.95
N ASN A 46 5.10 -7.52 -9.78
CA ASN A 46 4.87 -6.43 -8.84
C ASN A 46 5.03 -6.89 -7.38
N ALA A 47 4.55 -8.08 -7.02
CA ALA A 47 4.74 -8.64 -5.69
C ALA A 47 6.22 -8.95 -5.40
N LEU A 48 6.96 -9.47 -6.40
CA LEU A 48 8.41 -9.69 -6.30
C LEU A 48 9.18 -8.39 -6.09
N ALA A 49 8.90 -7.37 -6.90
CA ALA A 49 9.52 -6.06 -6.77
C ALA A 49 9.27 -5.43 -5.38
N SER A 50 8.06 -5.56 -4.88
CA SER A 50 7.70 -5.09 -3.53
C SER A 50 8.45 -5.85 -2.43
N GLY A 51 8.56 -7.17 -2.54
CA GLY A 51 9.33 -8.00 -1.60
C GLY A 51 10.81 -7.60 -1.57
N ILE A 52 11.42 -7.41 -2.75
CA ILE A 52 12.82 -6.97 -2.88
C ILE A 52 13.00 -5.57 -2.27
N ALA A 53 12.08 -4.63 -2.54
CA ALA A 53 12.15 -3.27 -2.00
C ALA A 53 12.07 -3.26 -0.46
N CYS A 54 11.16 -4.05 0.12
CA CYS A 54 11.03 -4.18 1.57
C CYS A 54 12.28 -4.84 2.21
N ALA A 55 12.86 -5.85 1.54
CA ALA A 55 14.10 -6.47 1.99
C ALA A 55 15.29 -5.49 1.94
N ALA A 56 15.40 -4.69 0.88
CA ALA A 56 16.42 -3.65 0.76
C ALA A 56 16.27 -2.59 1.87
N PHE A 57 15.04 -2.22 2.21
CA PHE A 57 14.78 -1.31 3.31
C PHE A 57 15.18 -1.91 4.68
N SER A 58 14.90 -3.20 4.90
CA SER A 58 15.37 -3.93 6.08
C SER A 58 16.91 -3.93 6.16
N PHE A 59 17.56 -4.19 5.03
CA PHE A 59 19.03 -4.15 4.95
C PHE A 59 19.61 -2.77 5.29
N LEU A 60 19.00 -1.70 4.80
CA LEU A 60 19.39 -0.31 5.14
C LEU A 60 19.24 0.01 6.62
N ASN A 61 18.34 -0.67 7.32
CA ASN A 61 18.14 -0.55 8.75
C ASN A 61 18.93 -1.59 9.57
N HIS A 62 20.04 -2.06 9.03
CA HIS A 62 20.95 -3.02 9.66
C HIS A 62 20.34 -4.42 9.89
N GLY A 63 19.29 -4.80 9.15
CA GLY A 63 18.74 -6.15 9.15
C GLY A 63 19.73 -7.18 8.60
N GLY A 64 19.82 -8.32 9.28
CA GLY A 64 20.66 -9.45 8.84
C GLY A 64 20.09 -10.14 7.59
N TRP A 65 20.89 -11.00 6.94
CA TRP A 65 20.47 -11.72 5.73
C TRP A 65 19.21 -12.58 5.93
N VAL A 66 19.06 -13.22 7.10
CA VAL A 66 17.88 -14.01 7.46
C VAL A 66 16.66 -13.10 7.56
N GLU A 67 16.79 -11.97 8.24
CA GLU A 67 15.74 -10.98 8.42
C GLU A 67 15.29 -10.40 7.06
N CYS A 68 16.22 -10.02 6.20
CA CYS A 68 15.92 -9.53 4.84
C CYS A 68 15.14 -10.58 4.03
N SER A 69 15.51 -11.87 4.14
CA SER A 69 14.81 -12.96 3.46
C SER A 69 13.39 -13.14 3.97
N VAL A 70 13.20 -13.09 5.28
CA VAL A 70 11.87 -13.18 5.93
C VAL A 70 10.99 -12.00 5.54
N VAL A 71 11.55 -10.78 5.55
CA VAL A 71 10.86 -9.56 5.11
C VAL A 71 10.44 -9.66 3.65
N ALA A 72 11.32 -10.14 2.77
CA ALA A 72 11.00 -10.33 1.34
C ALA A 72 9.80 -11.25 1.15
N ILE A 73 9.77 -12.38 1.86
CA ILE A 73 8.70 -13.37 1.79
C ILE A 73 7.39 -12.78 2.33
N ALA A 74 7.41 -12.15 3.51
CA ALA A 74 6.23 -11.57 4.12
C ALA A 74 5.61 -10.46 3.25
N ALA A 75 6.44 -9.55 2.72
CA ALA A 75 6.00 -8.48 1.84
C ALA A 75 5.51 -9.00 0.48
N PHE A 76 6.14 -10.03 -0.08
CA PHE A 76 5.69 -10.67 -1.31
C PHE A 76 4.25 -11.22 -1.17
N PHE A 77 4.00 -12.04 -0.15
CA PHE A 77 2.66 -12.61 0.05
C PHE A 77 1.63 -11.54 0.42
N GLY A 78 2.01 -10.54 1.23
CA GLY A 78 1.14 -9.42 1.56
C GLY A 78 0.74 -8.61 0.32
N GLN A 79 1.69 -8.28 -0.55
CA GLN A 79 1.43 -7.54 -1.79
C GLN A 79 0.66 -8.38 -2.81
N TYR A 80 0.93 -9.67 -2.91
CA TYR A 80 0.19 -10.58 -3.76
C TYR A 80 -1.29 -10.63 -3.35
N LEU A 81 -1.57 -10.84 -2.06
CA LEU A 81 -2.93 -10.83 -1.52
C LEU A 81 -3.61 -9.49 -1.76
N ARG A 82 -2.91 -8.36 -1.52
CA ARG A 82 -3.46 -7.02 -1.75
C ARG A 82 -3.96 -6.86 -3.18
N ARG A 83 -3.17 -7.26 -4.18
CA ARG A 83 -3.58 -7.16 -5.58
C ARG A 83 -4.77 -8.06 -5.91
N GLN A 84 -4.78 -9.28 -5.35
CA GLN A 84 -5.87 -10.21 -5.55
C GLN A 84 -7.18 -9.66 -4.98
N MET A 85 -7.15 -9.14 -3.76
CA MET A 85 -8.35 -8.58 -3.10
C MET A 85 -8.85 -7.30 -3.80
N LEU A 86 -7.95 -6.44 -4.27
CA LEU A 86 -8.31 -5.24 -5.03
C LEU A 86 -8.94 -5.60 -6.38
N HIS A 87 -8.48 -6.66 -7.05
CA HIS A 87 -9.10 -7.16 -8.28
C HIS A 87 -10.55 -7.62 -8.05
N HIS A 88 -10.86 -8.16 -6.87
CA HIS A 88 -12.23 -8.52 -6.47
C HIS A 88 -13.08 -7.34 -5.99
N ARG A 89 -12.67 -6.10 -6.22
CA ARG A 89 -13.39 -4.86 -5.82
C ARG A 89 -13.77 -4.81 -4.33
N MET A 90 -12.95 -5.37 -3.47
CA MET A 90 -13.17 -5.34 -2.03
C MET A 90 -12.91 -3.93 -1.45
N ASN A 91 -13.47 -3.66 -0.27
CA ASN A 91 -13.24 -2.39 0.42
C ASN A 91 -11.76 -2.16 0.71
N HIS A 92 -11.22 -1.01 0.30
CA HIS A 92 -9.80 -0.67 0.44
C HIS A 92 -9.31 -0.78 1.90
N PHE A 93 -10.08 -0.31 2.87
CA PHE A 93 -9.70 -0.38 4.28
C PHE A 93 -9.57 -1.83 4.78
N GLY A 94 -10.55 -2.68 4.42
CA GLY A 94 -10.50 -4.11 4.73
C GLY A 94 -9.31 -4.81 4.08
N VAL A 95 -8.97 -4.45 2.84
CA VAL A 95 -7.79 -4.97 2.13
C VAL A 95 -6.50 -4.60 2.87
N TRP A 96 -6.35 -3.32 3.29
CA TRP A 96 -5.18 -2.87 4.04
C TRP A 96 -5.04 -3.59 5.38
N MET A 97 -6.16 -3.77 6.11
CA MET A 97 -6.15 -4.54 7.36
C MET A 97 -5.76 -6.00 7.15
N ALA A 98 -6.36 -6.68 6.18
CA ALA A 98 -6.09 -8.09 5.90
C ALA A 98 -4.63 -8.31 5.46
N CYS A 99 -4.12 -7.46 4.58
CA CYS A 99 -2.74 -7.57 4.09
C CYS A 99 -1.71 -7.23 5.18
N GLY A 100 -1.99 -6.25 6.04
CA GLY A 100 -1.16 -5.92 7.20
C GLY A 100 -1.11 -7.07 8.21
N ALA A 101 -2.27 -7.65 8.53
CA ALA A 101 -2.36 -8.79 9.42
C ALA A 101 -1.61 -10.02 8.86
N LEU A 102 -1.81 -10.33 7.57
CA LEU A 102 -1.12 -11.45 6.92
C LEU A 102 0.39 -11.28 6.92
N ALA A 103 0.89 -10.13 6.45
CA ALA A 103 2.33 -9.87 6.38
C ALA A 103 2.99 -9.92 7.76
N SER A 104 2.35 -9.32 8.77
CA SER A 104 2.82 -9.35 10.16
C SER A 104 2.85 -10.77 10.72
N THR A 105 1.79 -11.57 10.48
CA THR A 105 1.71 -12.96 10.94
C THR A 105 2.79 -13.82 10.28
N ILE A 106 2.98 -13.69 8.97
CA ILE A 106 4.03 -14.42 8.24
C ILE A 106 5.40 -14.04 8.78
N TYR A 107 5.66 -12.74 8.98
CA TYR A 107 6.94 -12.27 9.50
C TYR A 107 7.24 -12.88 10.87
N ILE A 108 6.34 -12.73 11.85
CA ILE A 108 6.52 -13.25 13.20
C ILE A 108 6.71 -14.76 13.20
N SER A 109 5.90 -15.49 12.41
CA SER A 109 5.98 -16.96 12.34
C SER A 109 7.32 -17.43 11.74
N LEU A 110 7.79 -16.78 10.68
CA LEU A 110 9.07 -17.14 10.05
C LEU A 110 10.27 -16.77 10.91
N VAL A 111 10.22 -15.63 11.62
CA VAL A 111 11.25 -15.24 12.58
C VAL A 111 11.31 -16.23 13.73
N ALA A 112 10.17 -16.60 14.33
CA ALA A 112 10.11 -17.59 15.38
C ALA A 112 10.66 -18.96 14.93
N ALA A 113 10.34 -19.37 13.71
CA ALA A 113 10.90 -20.59 13.11
C ALA A 113 12.42 -20.48 12.91
N ALA A 114 12.91 -19.36 12.38
CA ALA A 114 14.34 -19.15 12.19
C ALA A 114 15.12 -19.16 13.50
N GLN A 115 14.59 -18.53 14.56
CA GLN A 115 15.19 -18.56 15.89
C GLN A 115 15.23 -19.99 16.47
N HIS A 116 14.17 -20.75 16.25
CA HIS A 116 14.11 -22.14 16.79
C HIS A 116 15.05 -23.10 16.06
N PHE A 117 15.17 -22.98 14.72
CA PHE A 117 15.95 -23.92 13.91
C PHE A 117 17.39 -23.51 13.67
N MET A 118 17.68 -22.20 13.61
CA MET A 118 18.98 -21.67 13.18
C MET A 118 19.78 -20.97 14.30
N ASN A 119 19.25 -20.89 15.52
CA ASN A 119 19.88 -20.18 16.65
C ASN A 119 20.30 -18.74 16.31
N VAL A 120 19.49 -18.05 15.49
CA VAL A 120 19.75 -16.68 15.05
C VAL A 120 19.45 -15.73 16.20
N GLU A 121 20.29 -14.70 16.38
CA GLU A 121 20.05 -13.66 17.38
C GLU A 121 18.70 -12.98 17.19
N PRO A 122 18.12 -12.38 18.27
CA PRO A 122 16.85 -11.68 18.20
C PRO A 122 16.86 -10.67 17.06
N THR A 123 15.91 -10.81 16.14
CA THR A 123 15.77 -9.91 14.99
C THR A 123 15.41 -8.51 15.45
N HIS A 124 15.97 -7.52 14.75
CA HIS A 124 15.67 -6.13 15.03
C HIS A 124 14.23 -5.79 14.67
N GLN A 125 13.61 -4.93 15.43
CA GLN A 125 12.23 -4.44 15.20
C GLN A 125 12.06 -3.76 13.84
N ALA A 126 13.16 -3.26 13.25
CA ALA A 126 13.19 -2.68 11.92
C ALA A 126 12.69 -3.65 10.83
N GLY A 127 12.93 -4.95 10.97
CA GLY A 127 12.43 -5.97 10.06
C GLY A 127 10.91 -6.09 10.07
N PHE A 128 10.29 -6.05 11.25
CA PHE A 128 8.83 -6.10 11.38
C PHE A 128 8.15 -4.92 10.65
N ILE A 129 8.65 -3.70 10.86
CA ILE A 129 8.17 -2.51 10.16
C ILE A 129 8.43 -2.61 8.65
N SER A 130 9.59 -3.12 8.26
CA SER A 130 9.97 -3.31 6.86
C SER A 130 9.05 -4.30 6.14
N ALA A 131 8.59 -5.34 6.82
CA ALA A 131 7.69 -6.35 6.26
C ALA A 131 6.31 -5.80 5.87
N VAL A 132 5.87 -4.71 6.48
CA VAL A 132 4.58 -4.06 6.20
C VAL A 132 4.72 -2.75 5.42
N LEU A 133 5.93 -2.35 5.05
CA LEU A 133 6.22 -1.09 4.36
C LEU A 133 5.49 -0.97 3.01
N PHE A 134 5.22 -2.08 2.31
CA PHE A 134 4.48 -2.08 1.05
C PHE A 134 3.04 -1.56 1.17
N LEU A 135 2.49 -1.48 2.39
CA LEU A 135 1.17 -0.92 2.64
C LEU A 135 1.14 0.61 2.63
N VAL A 136 2.29 1.26 2.71
CA VAL A 136 2.36 2.73 2.66
C VAL A 136 1.89 3.20 1.28
N PRO A 137 0.77 3.95 1.20
CA PRO A 137 0.23 4.44 -0.07
C PRO A 137 1.02 5.67 -0.55
N GLY A 138 2.28 5.46 -0.95
CA GLY A 138 3.24 6.51 -1.28
C GLY A 138 2.75 7.45 -2.39
N PHE A 139 2.17 6.91 -3.46
CA PHE A 139 1.70 7.72 -4.58
C PHE A 139 0.57 8.71 -4.17
N PRO A 140 -0.52 8.28 -3.53
CA PRO A 140 -1.55 9.21 -3.05
C PRO A 140 -1.03 10.19 -1.99
N LEU A 141 -0.07 9.77 -1.16
CA LEU A 141 0.55 10.64 -0.16
C LEU A 141 1.31 11.80 -0.83
N VAL A 142 2.22 11.47 -1.75
CA VAL A 142 3.04 12.46 -2.45
C VAL A 142 2.17 13.41 -3.28
N THR A 143 1.20 12.87 -4.04
CA THR A 143 0.30 13.69 -4.85
C THR A 143 -0.59 14.59 -4.00
N GLY A 144 -1.08 14.12 -2.85
CA GLY A 144 -1.84 14.94 -1.91
C GLY A 144 -1.03 16.10 -1.33
N ILE A 145 0.26 15.87 -1.02
CA ILE A 145 1.16 16.93 -0.56
C ILE A 145 1.42 17.94 -1.69
N ILE A 146 1.66 17.47 -2.92
CA ILE A 146 1.86 18.37 -4.08
C ILE A 146 0.63 19.24 -4.32
N ASP A 147 -0.58 18.69 -4.22
CA ASP A 147 -1.82 19.45 -4.37
C ASP A 147 -1.91 20.56 -3.30
N LEU A 148 -1.56 20.26 -2.04
CA LEU A 148 -1.51 21.27 -0.98
C LEU A 148 -0.49 22.38 -1.25
N VAL A 149 0.71 22.01 -1.71
CA VAL A 149 1.76 22.99 -2.07
C VAL A 149 1.31 23.89 -3.21
N ARG A 150 0.50 23.36 -4.14
CA ARG A 150 -0.11 24.11 -5.25
C ARG A 150 -1.36 24.91 -4.83
N HIS A 151 -1.71 24.90 -3.55
CA HIS A 151 -2.92 25.53 -2.99
C HIS A 151 -4.23 24.94 -3.49
N ASP A 152 -4.20 23.73 -4.07
CA ASP A 152 -5.41 22.97 -4.40
C ASP A 152 -5.88 22.16 -3.19
N PHE A 153 -6.46 22.86 -2.23
CA PHE A 153 -6.93 22.25 -0.98
C PHE A 153 -8.12 21.32 -1.19
N GLN A 154 -8.92 21.54 -2.24
CA GLN A 154 -10.09 20.69 -2.54
C GLN A 154 -9.69 19.29 -2.98
N ALA A 155 -8.59 19.14 -3.69
CA ALA A 155 -8.04 17.84 -4.10
C ALA A 155 -7.10 17.25 -3.03
N GLY A 156 -6.23 18.08 -2.43
CA GLY A 156 -5.19 17.65 -1.50
C GLY A 156 -5.74 17.11 -0.17
N ILE A 157 -6.67 17.83 0.48
CA ILE A 157 -7.19 17.44 1.80
C ILE A 157 -7.91 16.08 1.76
N PRO A 158 -8.89 15.83 0.88
CA PRO A 158 -9.55 14.53 0.83
C PRO A 158 -8.59 13.38 0.54
N ARG A 159 -7.57 13.61 -0.28
CA ARG A 159 -6.55 12.61 -0.60
C ARG A 159 -5.69 12.25 0.61
N LEU A 160 -5.26 13.25 1.39
CA LEU A 160 -4.49 13.01 2.61
C LEU A 160 -5.33 12.36 3.72
N VAL A 161 -6.60 12.75 3.87
CA VAL A 161 -7.53 12.09 4.80
C VAL A 161 -7.68 10.61 4.43
N TYR A 162 -7.89 10.30 3.15
CA TYR A 162 -7.97 8.93 2.68
C TYR A 162 -6.70 8.12 2.98
N VAL A 163 -5.52 8.67 2.70
CA VAL A 163 -4.23 8.05 3.02
C VAL A 163 -4.09 7.80 4.52
N THR A 164 -4.45 8.78 5.35
CA THR A 164 -4.39 8.65 6.81
C THR A 164 -5.29 7.51 7.30
N MET A 165 -6.50 7.39 6.78
CA MET A 165 -7.42 6.30 7.13
C MET A 165 -6.88 4.93 6.72
N LEU A 166 -6.23 4.82 5.54
CA LEU A 166 -5.56 3.58 5.13
C LEU A 166 -4.40 3.22 6.07
N MET A 167 -3.58 4.20 6.44
CA MET A 167 -2.46 3.98 7.37
C MET A 167 -2.93 3.57 8.77
N VAL A 168 -4.00 4.20 9.27
CA VAL A 168 -4.59 3.84 10.57
C VAL A 168 -5.15 2.42 10.53
N SER A 169 -5.88 2.03 9.48
CA SER A 169 -6.43 0.66 9.37
C SER A 169 -5.32 -0.39 9.28
N ALA A 170 -4.25 -0.15 8.53
CA ALA A 170 -3.09 -1.02 8.51
C ALA A 170 -2.41 -1.09 9.88
N GLY A 171 -2.20 0.06 10.52
CA GLY A 171 -1.58 0.15 11.84
C GLY A 171 -2.34 -0.61 12.93
N VAL A 172 -3.67 -0.50 12.94
CA VAL A 172 -4.54 -1.26 13.88
C VAL A 172 -4.39 -2.76 13.66
N ALA A 173 -4.36 -3.22 12.41
CA ALA A 173 -4.19 -4.65 12.11
C ALA A 173 -2.82 -5.17 12.55
N VAL A 174 -1.75 -4.46 12.23
CA VAL A 174 -0.37 -4.80 12.62
C VAL A 174 -0.23 -4.82 14.14
N TRP A 175 -0.77 -3.82 14.82
CA TRP A 175 -0.76 -3.74 16.28
C TRP A 175 -1.55 -4.88 16.93
N SER A 176 -2.72 -5.23 16.38
CA SER A 176 -3.53 -6.35 16.87
C SER A 176 -2.78 -7.69 16.77
N VAL A 177 -2.10 -7.93 15.64
CA VAL A 177 -1.26 -9.13 15.46
C VAL A 177 -0.11 -9.13 16.46
N SER A 178 0.57 -8.00 16.66
CA SER A 178 1.64 -7.85 17.64
C SER A 178 1.18 -8.21 19.07
N LEU A 179 -0.01 -7.79 19.46
CA LEU A 179 -0.60 -8.13 20.76
C LEU A 179 -0.91 -9.63 20.88
N ILE A 180 -1.49 -10.25 19.83
CA ILE A 180 -1.82 -11.69 19.85
C ILE A 180 -0.57 -12.55 20.02
N PHE A 181 0.51 -12.19 19.35
CA PHE A 181 1.78 -12.92 19.42
C PHE A 181 2.68 -12.47 20.59
N HIS A 182 2.24 -11.56 21.44
CA HIS A 182 3.03 -10.96 22.54
C HIS A 182 4.37 -10.38 22.02
N TRP A 183 4.39 -9.93 20.76
CA TRP A 183 5.57 -9.35 20.14
C TRP A 183 5.70 -7.88 20.56
N SER A 184 6.78 -7.54 21.27
CA SER A 184 7.00 -6.14 21.66
C SER A 184 7.51 -5.32 20.48
N VAL A 185 6.73 -4.33 20.08
CA VAL A 185 7.10 -3.38 18.99
C VAL A 185 7.95 -2.22 19.54
N THR A 186 8.13 -2.15 20.85
CA THR A 186 8.92 -1.11 21.51
C THR A 186 10.41 -1.40 21.42
N PRO A 187 11.25 -0.43 21.01
CA PRO A 187 12.70 -0.60 21.03
C PRO A 187 13.15 -0.89 22.47
N GLN A 188 13.80 -2.02 22.66
CA GLN A 188 14.50 -2.31 23.88
C GLN A 188 15.82 -1.54 23.80
N TYR A 189 15.84 -0.32 24.34
CA TYR A 189 17.09 0.41 24.50
C TYR A 189 17.82 -0.20 25.68
N ASP A 190 18.79 -1.07 25.40
CA ASP A 190 19.78 -1.46 26.39
C ASP A 190 20.68 -0.23 26.62
N TYR A 191 20.41 0.48 27.70
CA TYR A 191 21.31 1.49 28.23
C TYR A 191 22.49 0.78 28.94
N HIS A 192 23.53 0.44 28.17
CA HIS A 192 24.85 0.09 28.69
C HIS A 192 25.88 1.14 28.31
#